data_9138a61c34057ece89c07248617f866e
#
_entry.id   9138a61c34057ece89c07248617f866e
#
_cell.length_a   1.000
_cell.length_b   1.000
_cell.length_c   1.000
_cell.angle_alpha   90.00
_cell.angle_beta   90.00
_cell.angle_gamma   90.00
#
_symmetry.space_group_name_H-M   'P 1'
#
loop_
_entity.id
_entity.type
_entity.pdbx_description
1 polymer ?
#
loop_
_entity_poly.entity_id
_entity_poly.type
_entity_poly.pdbx_seq_one_letter_code
_entity_poly.pdbx_strand_id
1 'polypeptide(L)'
;MTEIDLKLSDGRTLHAYDTGADDADGRLAVFWHHGSPNIGAPPEPLFAAAEELGIRWVSYDRPGYGGSTPRPGRDVASAAADAAAVADALGIDRFAVMGHSSGGSHALACAALLPKRVVGVVVVGGWHLLAPRGSTGSKGSGRVARPTCARRLPGEPH
;
A
#
# COMPACT_ATOMS: atom_id res chain seq x y z
N MET A 1 -1.97 -17.19 -7.01
CA MET A 1 -1.88 -16.39 -5.79
C MET A 1 -1.70 -17.33 -4.62
N THR A 2 -0.68 -17.13 -3.81
CA THR A 2 -0.34 -17.92 -2.62
C THR A 2 -0.87 -17.19 -1.38
N GLU A 3 -1.40 -17.97 -0.43
CA GLU A 3 -1.86 -17.47 0.88
C GLU A 3 -0.89 -17.95 1.97
N ILE A 4 -0.58 -17.09 2.92
CA ILE A 4 0.46 -17.35 3.93
C ILE A 4 -0.02 -16.84 5.29
N ASP A 5 0.07 -17.68 6.31
CA ASP A 5 -0.16 -17.29 7.70
C ASP A 5 1.16 -16.92 8.38
N LEU A 6 1.44 -15.63 8.47
CA LEU A 6 2.63 -15.09 9.10
C LEU A 6 2.44 -14.97 10.62
N LYS A 7 3.26 -15.69 11.39
CA LYS A 7 3.30 -15.56 12.85
C LYS A 7 4.22 -14.40 13.24
N LEU A 8 3.66 -13.41 13.92
CA LEU A 8 4.40 -12.26 14.43
C LEU A 8 5.01 -12.54 15.81
N SER A 9 6.04 -11.77 16.17
CA SER A 9 6.72 -11.88 17.47
C SER A 9 5.81 -11.52 18.66
N ASP A 10 4.73 -10.78 18.43
CA ASP A 10 3.73 -10.44 19.46
C ASP A 10 2.62 -11.50 19.61
N GLY A 11 2.77 -12.65 18.94
CA GLY A 11 1.83 -13.78 19.00
C GLY A 11 0.65 -13.68 18.03
N ARG A 12 0.48 -12.56 17.32
CA ARG A 12 -0.57 -12.43 16.29
C ARG A 12 -0.22 -13.23 15.03
N THR A 13 -1.24 -13.52 14.25
CA THR A 13 -1.12 -14.03 12.88
C THR A 13 -1.61 -12.96 11.93
N LEU A 14 -0.86 -12.71 10.86
CA LEU A 14 -1.33 -11.98 9.68
C LEU A 14 -1.54 -12.97 8.55
N HIS A 15 -2.74 -13.00 7.99
CA HIS A 15 -3.05 -13.74 6.77
C HIS A 15 -2.71 -12.87 5.57
N ALA A 16 -1.74 -13.30 4.78
CA ALA A 16 -1.18 -12.52 3.68
C ALA A 16 -1.39 -13.22 2.33
N TYR A 17 -1.34 -12.44 1.27
CA TYR A 17 -1.54 -12.86 -0.12
C TYR A 17 -0.37 -12.39 -0.97
N ASP A 18 0.07 -13.25 -1.91
CA ASP A 18 1.17 -12.99 -2.82
C ASP A 18 0.91 -13.58 -4.19
N THR A 19 0.97 -12.77 -5.24
CA THR A 19 0.74 -13.23 -6.63
C THR A 19 2.02 -13.66 -7.34
N GLY A 20 3.18 -13.44 -6.77
CA GLY A 20 4.47 -13.67 -7.43
C GLY A 20 5.47 -14.45 -6.60
N ALA A 21 5.00 -15.39 -5.74
CA ALA A 21 5.89 -16.17 -4.87
C ALA A 21 6.92 -17.00 -5.65
N ASP A 22 6.56 -17.48 -6.85
CA ASP A 22 7.39 -18.38 -7.66
C ASP A 22 8.29 -17.65 -8.66
N ASP A 23 8.07 -16.33 -8.90
CA ASP A 23 8.78 -15.54 -9.92
C ASP A 23 8.96 -14.08 -9.46
N ALA A 24 9.66 -13.92 -8.34
CA ALA A 24 9.81 -12.63 -7.67
C ALA A 24 10.89 -11.72 -8.28
N ASP A 25 11.80 -12.27 -9.09
CA ASP A 25 12.98 -11.54 -9.60
C ASP A 25 12.58 -10.47 -10.63
N GLY A 26 12.89 -9.22 -10.28
CA GLY A 26 12.72 -8.06 -11.17
C GLY A 26 11.31 -7.45 -11.20
N ARG A 27 10.31 -8.01 -10.52
CA ARG A 27 8.95 -7.46 -10.46
C ARG A 27 8.84 -6.37 -9.40
N LEU A 28 8.07 -5.31 -9.70
CA LEU A 28 7.71 -4.30 -8.72
C LEU A 28 6.66 -4.86 -7.76
N ALA A 29 7.01 -5.03 -6.49
CA ALA A 29 6.02 -5.35 -5.47
C ALA A 29 5.10 -4.15 -5.21
N VAL A 30 3.78 -4.36 -5.31
CA VAL A 30 2.75 -3.38 -4.96
C VAL A 30 1.94 -3.93 -3.79
N PHE A 31 2.01 -3.25 -2.66
CA PHE A 31 1.29 -3.61 -1.46
C PHE A 31 -0.13 -3.07 -1.52
N TRP A 32 -1.12 -3.96 -1.56
CA TRP A 32 -2.53 -3.60 -1.60
C TRP A 32 -3.11 -3.45 -0.19
N HIS A 33 -3.72 -2.30 0.08
CA HIS A 33 -4.48 -2.04 1.30
C HIS A 33 -5.98 -2.02 0.98
N HIS A 34 -6.69 -3.05 1.44
CA HIS A 34 -8.11 -3.25 1.17
C HIS A 34 -9.00 -2.18 1.81
N GLY A 35 -10.17 -1.92 1.20
CA GLY A 35 -11.24 -1.12 1.77
C GLY A 35 -12.01 -1.87 2.86
N SER A 36 -12.96 -1.21 3.51
CA SER A 36 -13.92 -1.85 4.42
C SER A 36 -15.26 -2.03 3.67
N PRO A 37 -15.92 -3.18 3.79
CA PRO A 37 -15.66 -4.32 4.69
C PRO A 37 -14.83 -5.45 4.07
N ASN A 38 -14.08 -5.21 3.00
CA ASN A 38 -13.35 -6.23 2.25
C ASN A 38 -12.23 -6.88 3.09
N ILE A 39 -11.77 -8.05 2.63
CA ILE A 39 -10.55 -8.72 3.11
C ILE A 39 -9.34 -8.32 2.26
N GLY A 40 -8.15 -8.82 2.61
CA GLY A 40 -6.88 -8.39 2.03
C GLY A 40 -6.63 -8.81 0.59
N ALA A 41 -7.31 -9.83 0.07
CA ALA A 41 -7.06 -10.32 -1.28
C ALA A 41 -7.03 -9.18 -2.32
N PRO A 42 -5.97 -9.08 -3.15
CA PRO A 42 -5.90 -8.07 -4.19
C PRO A 42 -7.01 -8.26 -5.24
N PRO A 43 -7.45 -7.19 -5.92
CA PRO A 43 -8.56 -7.26 -6.86
C PRO A 43 -8.17 -8.06 -8.12
N GLU A 44 -8.79 -9.22 -8.32
CA GLU A 44 -8.55 -10.13 -9.43
C GLU A 44 -8.60 -9.46 -10.83
N PRO A 45 -9.51 -8.51 -11.11
CA PRO A 45 -9.53 -7.81 -12.39
C PRO A 45 -8.24 -7.07 -12.77
N LEU A 46 -7.36 -6.80 -11.80
CA LEU A 46 -6.07 -6.15 -12.05
C LEU A 46 -4.93 -7.14 -12.32
N PHE A 47 -5.14 -8.44 -12.22
CA PHE A 47 -4.06 -9.44 -12.33
C PHE A 47 -3.46 -9.51 -13.73
N ALA A 48 -4.28 -9.47 -14.79
CA ALA A 48 -3.78 -9.52 -16.15
C ALA A 48 -2.88 -8.31 -16.48
N ALA A 49 -3.33 -7.11 -16.14
CA ALA A 49 -2.54 -5.90 -16.34
C ALA A 49 -1.27 -5.88 -15.46
N ALA A 50 -1.33 -6.42 -14.26
CA ALA A 50 -0.18 -6.54 -13.38
C ALA A 50 0.90 -7.47 -13.96
N GLU A 51 0.48 -8.58 -14.54
CA GLU A 51 1.38 -9.52 -15.21
C GLU A 51 2.12 -8.87 -16.38
N GLU A 52 1.39 -8.16 -17.25
CA GLU A 52 1.97 -7.43 -18.38
C GLU A 52 2.95 -6.33 -17.95
N LEU A 53 2.71 -5.71 -16.81
CA LEU A 53 3.53 -4.61 -16.27
C LEU A 53 4.66 -5.07 -15.34
N GLY A 54 4.83 -6.36 -15.11
CA GLY A 54 5.81 -6.88 -14.16
C GLY A 54 5.51 -6.47 -12.71
N ILE A 55 4.24 -6.46 -12.32
CA ILE A 55 3.79 -6.14 -10.97
C ILE A 55 3.49 -7.44 -10.20
N ARG A 56 4.02 -7.52 -8.97
CA ARG A 56 3.70 -8.53 -7.98
C ARG A 56 2.79 -7.90 -6.93
N TRP A 57 1.55 -8.37 -6.82
CA TRP A 57 0.66 -7.95 -5.74
C TRP A 57 1.00 -8.66 -4.44
N VAL A 58 1.11 -7.88 -3.39
CA VAL A 58 1.26 -8.35 -2.01
C VAL A 58 0.23 -7.66 -1.15
N SER A 59 -0.36 -8.37 -0.20
CA SER A 59 -1.34 -7.78 0.71
C SER A 59 -1.50 -8.65 1.96
N TYR A 60 -2.32 -8.18 2.89
CA TYR A 60 -2.73 -8.95 4.05
C TYR A 60 -4.12 -8.51 4.53
N ASP A 61 -4.79 -9.40 5.23
CA ASP A 61 -5.97 -9.05 6.00
C ASP A 61 -5.56 -8.14 7.17
N ARG A 62 -6.11 -6.93 7.24
CA ARG A 62 -5.84 -6.08 8.41
C ARG A 62 -6.31 -6.76 9.69
N PRO A 63 -5.66 -6.51 10.85
CA PRO A 63 -6.05 -7.13 12.12
C PRO A 63 -7.55 -7.04 12.38
N GLY A 64 -8.18 -8.22 12.62
CA GLY A 64 -9.62 -8.35 12.80
C GLY A 64 -10.44 -8.52 11.52
N TYR A 65 -9.79 -8.66 10.35
CA TYR A 65 -10.41 -9.06 9.09
C TYR A 65 -9.90 -10.44 8.69
N GLY A 66 -10.69 -11.17 7.92
CA GLY A 66 -10.33 -12.45 7.33
C GLY A 66 -9.64 -13.41 8.30
N GLY A 67 -8.45 -13.88 7.93
CA GLY A 67 -7.62 -14.80 8.72
C GLY A 67 -6.71 -14.14 9.75
N SER A 68 -6.66 -12.80 9.81
CA SER A 68 -5.74 -12.10 10.71
C SER A 68 -6.28 -11.94 12.13
N THR A 69 -5.41 -12.19 13.12
CA THR A 69 -5.71 -11.99 14.53
C THR A 69 -6.12 -10.54 14.81
N PRO A 70 -7.18 -10.28 15.60
CA PRO A 70 -7.53 -8.94 16.04
C PRO A 70 -6.39 -8.27 16.83
N ARG A 71 -6.25 -6.95 16.66
CA ARG A 71 -5.35 -6.11 17.45
C ARG A 71 -6.14 -4.99 18.11
N PRO A 72 -6.55 -5.12 19.36
CA PRO A 72 -7.23 -4.07 20.09
C PRO A 72 -6.37 -2.79 20.14
N GLY A 73 -7.00 -1.64 19.97
CA GLY A 73 -6.31 -0.36 20.03
C GLY A 73 -5.41 -0.05 18.80
N ARG A 74 -5.49 -0.85 17.71
CA ARG A 74 -4.78 -0.51 16.48
C ARG A 74 -5.21 0.85 15.94
N ASP A 75 -4.25 1.57 15.41
CA ASP A 75 -4.43 2.82 14.68
C ASP A 75 -4.01 2.67 13.19
N VAL A 76 -4.12 3.74 12.44
CA VAL A 76 -3.71 3.75 11.03
C VAL A 76 -2.19 3.57 10.90
N ALA A 77 -1.41 4.10 11.85
CA ALA A 77 0.06 3.99 11.84
C ALA A 77 0.53 2.55 12.04
N SER A 78 -0.21 1.74 12.78
CA SER A 78 0.13 0.33 13.01
C SER A 78 0.16 -0.51 11.74
N ALA A 79 -0.52 -0.07 10.67
CA ALA A 79 -0.48 -0.73 9.38
C ALA A 79 0.92 -0.71 8.72
N ALA A 80 1.73 0.30 9.01
CA ALA A 80 3.10 0.35 8.49
C ALA A 80 3.98 -0.77 9.09
N ALA A 81 3.83 -1.05 10.39
CA ALA A 81 4.56 -2.14 11.03
C ALA A 81 4.10 -3.52 10.52
N ASP A 82 2.79 -3.71 10.36
CA ASP A 82 2.22 -4.95 9.84
C ASP A 82 2.65 -5.18 8.37
N ALA A 83 2.61 -4.13 7.52
CA ALA A 83 3.08 -4.20 6.14
C ALA A 83 4.60 -4.49 6.04
N ALA A 84 5.41 -3.87 6.91
CA ALA A 84 6.84 -4.14 6.98
C ALA A 84 7.11 -5.60 7.34
N ALA A 85 6.40 -6.15 8.33
CA ALA A 85 6.56 -7.55 8.74
C ALA A 85 6.21 -8.53 7.61
N VAL A 86 5.14 -8.27 6.85
CA VAL A 86 4.79 -9.09 5.68
C VAL A 86 5.85 -8.97 4.60
N ALA A 87 6.31 -7.75 4.28
CA ALA A 87 7.35 -7.52 3.28
C ALA A 87 8.67 -8.21 3.65
N ASP A 88 9.07 -8.16 4.94
CA ASP A 88 10.27 -8.83 5.44
C ASP A 88 10.18 -10.34 5.30
N ALA A 89 9.03 -10.94 5.65
CA ALA A 89 8.80 -12.37 5.51
C ALA A 89 8.85 -12.86 4.05
N LEU A 90 8.51 -11.98 3.09
CA LEU A 90 8.52 -12.25 1.66
C LEU A 90 9.82 -11.82 0.95
N GLY A 91 10.83 -11.35 1.71
CA GLY A 91 12.12 -10.90 1.16
C GLY A 91 12.02 -9.63 0.31
N ILE A 92 11.00 -8.78 0.53
CA ILE A 92 10.76 -7.57 -0.25
C ILE A 92 11.38 -6.38 0.49
N ASP A 93 12.43 -5.79 -0.06
CA ASP A 93 13.10 -4.62 0.51
C ASP A 93 12.33 -3.32 0.20
N ARG A 94 11.93 -3.11 -1.06
CA ARG A 94 11.24 -1.90 -1.52
C ARG A 94 9.96 -2.26 -2.27
N PHE A 95 8.91 -1.45 -2.06
CA PHE A 95 7.59 -1.69 -2.65
C PHE A 95 6.83 -0.39 -2.87
N ALA A 96 5.90 -0.39 -3.81
CA ALA A 96 4.87 0.64 -3.89
C ALA A 96 3.67 0.24 -3.02
N VAL A 97 2.84 1.21 -2.66
CA VAL A 97 1.61 0.95 -1.90
C VAL A 97 0.40 1.48 -2.67
N MET A 98 -0.68 0.71 -2.67
CA MET A 98 -1.95 1.11 -3.25
C MET A 98 -3.08 0.84 -2.26
N GLY A 99 -3.92 1.84 -2.01
CA GLY A 99 -5.03 1.73 -1.07
C GLY A 99 -6.36 2.13 -1.68
N HIS A 100 -7.40 1.34 -1.44
CA HIS A 100 -8.76 1.64 -1.87
C HIS A 100 -9.63 2.05 -0.67
N SER A 101 -10.43 3.11 -0.83
CA SER A 101 -11.36 3.60 0.19
C SER A 101 -10.65 3.80 1.55
N SER A 102 -11.07 3.15 2.64
CA SER A 102 -10.40 3.20 3.94
C SER A 102 -8.95 2.69 3.90
N GLY A 103 -8.58 1.84 2.93
CA GLY A 103 -7.20 1.39 2.71
C GLY A 103 -6.27 2.52 2.29
N GLY A 104 -6.80 3.61 1.71
CA GLY A 104 -6.00 4.76 1.31
C GLY A 104 -5.25 5.42 2.47
N SER A 105 -5.87 5.55 3.65
CA SER A 105 -5.21 6.08 4.84
C SER A 105 -4.07 5.18 5.33
N HIS A 106 -4.22 3.85 5.22
CA HIS A 106 -3.18 2.89 5.57
C HIS A 106 -2.01 2.94 4.58
N ALA A 107 -2.27 3.08 3.28
CA ALA A 107 -1.23 3.28 2.26
C ALA A 107 -0.43 4.57 2.52
N LEU A 108 -1.09 5.67 2.85
CA LEU A 108 -0.44 6.93 3.22
C LEU A 108 0.41 6.80 4.50
N ALA A 109 -0.07 6.05 5.50
CA ALA A 109 0.71 5.78 6.71
C ALA A 109 1.98 4.98 6.40
N CYS A 110 1.89 3.95 5.53
CA CYS A 110 3.07 3.21 5.09
C CYS A 110 4.10 4.13 4.41
N ALA A 111 3.65 5.03 3.51
CA ALA A 111 4.55 5.97 2.86
C ALA A 111 5.22 6.95 3.83
N ALA A 112 4.47 7.43 4.81
CA ALA A 112 4.98 8.38 5.82
C ALA A 112 5.97 7.72 6.79
N LEU A 113 5.72 6.48 7.19
CA LEU A 113 6.48 5.80 8.24
C LEU A 113 7.58 4.86 7.70
N LEU A 114 7.53 4.50 6.41
CA LEU A 114 8.51 3.66 5.73
C LEU A 114 9.15 4.36 4.52
N PRO A 115 9.65 5.61 4.66
CA PRO A 115 10.08 6.42 3.50
C PRO A 115 11.27 5.84 2.74
N LYS A 116 12.03 4.93 3.36
CA LYS A 116 13.14 4.24 2.70
C LYS A 116 12.70 3.02 1.89
N ARG A 117 11.52 2.47 2.20
CA ARG A 117 10.98 1.25 1.59
C ARG A 117 9.89 1.52 0.55
N VAL A 118 9.04 2.53 0.80
CA VAL A 118 7.93 2.87 -0.09
C VAL A 118 8.42 3.76 -1.23
N VAL A 119 8.31 3.25 -2.47
CA VAL A 119 8.77 3.93 -3.70
C VAL A 119 7.67 4.71 -4.40
N GLY A 120 6.41 4.49 -4.08
CA GLY A 120 5.27 5.17 -4.66
C GLY A 120 3.97 4.88 -3.92
N VAL A 121 3.00 5.77 -4.04
CA VAL A 121 1.69 5.67 -3.37
C VAL A 121 0.58 5.95 -4.37
N VAL A 122 -0.43 5.08 -4.40
CA VAL A 122 -1.68 5.30 -5.13
C VAL A 122 -2.85 5.18 -4.16
N VAL A 123 -3.77 6.14 -4.18
CA VAL A 123 -5.01 6.12 -3.40
C VAL A 123 -6.20 6.21 -4.33
N VAL A 124 -7.08 5.22 -4.27
CA VAL A 124 -8.28 5.12 -5.08
C VAL A 124 -9.51 5.26 -4.19
N GLY A 125 -10.35 6.27 -4.43
CA GLY A 125 -11.57 6.50 -3.67
C GLY A 125 -11.35 6.71 -2.16
N GLY A 126 -10.17 7.21 -1.77
CA GLY A 126 -9.81 7.45 -0.37
C GLY A 126 -10.61 8.60 0.24
N TRP A 127 -10.84 8.52 1.54
CA TRP A 127 -11.43 9.60 2.31
C TRP A 127 -10.38 10.70 2.52
N HIS A 128 -10.76 11.94 2.21
CA HIS A 128 -9.95 13.08 2.64
C HIS A 128 -10.05 13.19 4.17
N LEU A 129 -8.92 13.04 4.85
CA LEU A 129 -8.81 13.49 6.23
C LEU A 129 -8.87 15.02 6.20
N LEU A 130 -10.07 15.57 6.38
CA LEU A 130 -10.21 16.98 6.68
C LEU A 130 -9.50 17.19 8.03
N ALA A 131 -8.42 17.97 8.03
CA ALA A 131 -7.83 18.43 9.27
C ALA A 131 -8.93 19.11 10.10
N PRO A 132 -9.00 18.89 11.42
CA PRO A 132 -9.99 19.54 12.25
C PRO A 132 -9.90 21.05 12.04
N ARG A 133 -11.00 21.67 11.66
CA ARG A 133 -11.10 23.14 11.62
C ARG A 133 -10.99 23.64 13.04
N GLY A 134 -9.82 24.17 13.39
CA GLY A 134 -9.66 24.79 14.70
C GLY A 134 -8.22 24.89 15.17
N SER A 135 -7.38 25.65 14.48
CA SER A 135 -6.35 26.47 15.12
C SER A 135 -6.11 27.68 14.23
N THR A 136 -6.47 28.83 14.75
CA THR A 136 -6.11 30.15 14.23
C THR A 136 -4.58 30.27 14.27
N GLY A 137 -3.94 30.20 13.12
CA GLY A 137 -2.49 30.36 13.03
C GLY A 137 -2.03 30.43 11.58
N SER A 138 -1.81 31.67 11.11
CA SER A 138 -0.93 32.07 10.00
C SER A 138 -1.23 31.49 8.60
N LYS A 139 -1.69 32.37 7.74
CA LYS A 139 -1.75 32.21 6.28
C LYS A 139 -0.34 31.97 5.72
N GLY A 140 0.01 30.71 5.51
CA GLY A 140 1.11 30.30 4.66
C GLY A 140 0.54 29.89 3.30
N SER A 141 0.75 30.69 2.27
CA SER A 141 0.42 30.35 0.89
C SER A 141 1.38 29.27 0.37
N GLY A 142 1.09 28.00 0.64
CA GLY A 142 1.78 26.87 0.06
C GLY A 142 1.35 26.71 -1.40
N ARG A 143 2.18 27.13 -2.35
CA ARG A 143 2.04 26.73 -3.75
C ARG A 143 2.28 25.23 -3.85
N VAL A 144 1.25 24.48 -4.19
CA VAL A 144 1.39 23.10 -4.63
C VAL A 144 2.11 23.13 -5.98
N ALA A 145 3.36 22.67 -6.01
CA ALA A 145 4.08 22.47 -7.25
C ALA A 145 3.40 21.36 -8.06
N ARG A 146 2.88 21.70 -9.24
CA ARG A 146 2.41 20.72 -10.22
C ARG A 146 3.66 19.97 -10.73
N PRO A 147 3.67 18.63 -10.74
CA PRO A 147 4.73 17.91 -11.45
C PRO A 147 4.56 18.16 -12.94
N THR A 148 5.53 18.83 -13.56
CA THR A 148 5.67 18.93 -15.01
C THR A 148 6.19 17.59 -15.52
N CYS A 149 5.27 16.73 -15.95
CA CYS A 149 5.61 15.56 -16.75
C CYS A 149 5.68 16.02 -18.21
N ALA A 150 6.84 16.54 -18.64
CA ALA A 150 7.16 16.81 -20.03
C ALA A 150 8.33 15.91 -20.45
N ARG A 151 8.04 14.66 -20.78
CA ARG A 151 8.94 13.84 -21.58
C ARG A 151 8.50 13.97 -23.03
N ARG A 152 9.15 14.88 -23.78
CA ARG A 152 9.09 14.89 -25.25
C ARG A 152 9.71 13.58 -25.75
N LEU A 153 8.95 12.86 -26.56
CA LEU A 153 9.48 11.78 -27.39
C LEU A 153 10.25 12.41 -28.57
N PRO A 154 11.42 11.91 -28.94
CA PRO A 154 12.14 12.40 -30.13
C PRO A 154 11.49 11.76 -31.36
N GLY A 155 11.09 12.63 -32.35
CA GLY A 155 10.77 12.21 -33.69
C GLY A 155 9.37 12.52 -34.20
N GLU A 156 8.97 13.82 -34.29
CA GLU A 156 7.94 14.24 -35.23
C GLU A 156 8.52 15.33 -36.15
N PRO A 157 8.40 15.19 -37.49
CA PRO A 157 8.86 16.20 -38.46
C PRO A 157 7.84 17.35 -38.57
N HIS A 158 8.34 18.48 -39.06
CA HIS A 158 7.66 19.76 -39.23
C HIS A 158 6.37 19.71 -40.04
#